data_4abdf37b54974f527adf32d300d82c91
#
_entry.id   4abdf37b54974f527adf32d300d82c91
#
_cell.length_a   1.000
_cell.length_b   1.000
_cell.length_c   1.000
_cell.angle_alpha   90.00
_cell.angle_beta   90.00
_cell.angle_gamma   90.00
#
_symmetry.space_group_name_H-M   'P 1'
#
loop_
_entity.id
_entity.type
_entity.pdbx_description
1 polymer ?
#
loop_
_entity_poly.entity_id
_entity_poly.type
_entity_poly.pdbx_seq_one_letter_code
_entity_poly.pdbx_strand_id
1 'polypeptide(L)'
;MAGTGTPPREKTYVYRTGRPDRLCSLLFAVAALILCAGIGAVLWHEWQGTRPTAAEQAEADEIERADGSEEEIAAVTEEAANGKIVVAIDPGHGGVNPSVGSEDAGSLGSGLREADVTLKTATLVYDKLARDGRFAPMLTANGTEYLKPSRRAARAKAAGAQLLLSIHLNYDADSGVSGFECCPATPQLSTNADSLRFARLVAAKFGAMGMELRGIDGVRYIYFDDNDNRYIRESNDTTVLSDPTFTVVQKCGCPAVLVEEGFITNADDVALVATDAACEAAAQAYYECILTYFDLT
;
A
#
# COMPACT_ATOMS: atom_id res chain seq x y z
N MET A 1 -38.57 68.09 -36.98
CA MET A 1 -38.15 68.51 -35.67
C MET A 1 -37.89 67.25 -34.87
N ALA A 2 -36.64 66.94 -34.63
CA ALA A 2 -36.21 65.71 -33.94
C ALA A 2 -36.06 66.02 -32.43
N GLY A 3 -36.81 65.30 -31.62
CA GLY A 3 -36.71 65.39 -30.16
C GLY A 3 -35.68 64.40 -29.65
N THR A 4 -34.55 64.89 -29.11
CA THR A 4 -33.50 64.10 -28.47
C THR A 4 -33.90 63.79 -27.04
N GLY A 5 -34.29 62.54 -26.77
CA GLY A 5 -34.51 62.03 -25.45
C GLY A 5 -33.20 61.53 -24.83
N THR A 6 -32.81 62.10 -23.68
CA THR A 6 -31.67 61.67 -22.87
C THR A 6 -32.00 60.37 -22.16
N PRO A 7 -31.09 59.37 -22.13
CA PRO A 7 -31.37 58.12 -21.42
C PRO A 7 -31.24 58.30 -19.89
N PRO A 8 -31.95 57.52 -19.08
CA PRO A 8 -31.93 57.66 -17.62
C PRO A 8 -30.60 57.20 -17.03
N ARG A 9 -30.12 57.96 -16.03
CA ARG A 9 -28.89 57.63 -15.25
C ARG A 9 -29.10 56.37 -14.43
N GLU A 10 -28.25 55.39 -14.68
CA GLU A 10 -28.11 54.21 -13.84
C GLU A 10 -27.60 54.59 -12.43
N LYS A 11 -28.33 54.15 -11.42
CA LYS A 11 -27.90 54.35 -10.02
C LYS A 11 -26.96 53.21 -9.65
N THR A 12 -25.64 53.54 -9.60
CA THR A 12 -24.63 52.61 -9.10
C THR A 12 -24.73 52.56 -7.55
N TYR A 13 -25.17 51.40 -7.05
CA TYR A 13 -25.11 51.13 -5.62
C TYR A 13 -23.70 50.66 -5.25
N VAL A 14 -22.92 51.50 -4.58
CA VAL A 14 -21.63 51.16 -4.01
C VAL A 14 -21.89 50.44 -2.69
N TYR A 15 -21.75 49.12 -2.65
CA TYR A 15 -21.70 48.39 -1.39
C TYR A 15 -20.39 48.71 -0.69
N ARG A 16 -20.44 49.52 0.34
CA ARG A 16 -19.35 49.73 1.29
C ARG A 16 -19.23 48.47 2.13
N THR A 17 -18.32 47.56 1.79
CA THR A 17 -17.91 46.49 2.68
C THR A 17 -17.14 47.13 3.86
N GLY A 18 -17.80 47.28 4.99
CA GLY A 18 -17.15 47.70 6.23
C GLY A 18 -16.02 46.68 6.53
N ARG A 19 -14.81 47.20 6.76
CA ARG A 19 -13.73 46.35 7.29
C ARG A 19 -14.21 45.78 8.62
N PRO A 20 -14.11 44.46 8.85
CA PRO A 20 -14.48 43.91 10.15
C PRO A 20 -13.64 44.59 11.23
N ASP A 21 -14.28 44.96 12.32
CA ASP A 21 -13.62 45.57 13.48
C ASP A 21 -12.49 44.63 13.93
N ARG A 22 -11.28 45.20 14.12
CA ARG A 22 -10.10 44.40 14.54
C ARG A 22 -10.36 43.60 15.81
N LEU A 23 -11.25 44.13 16.69
CA LEU A 23 -11.67 43.44 17.90
C LEU A 23 -12.52 42.20 17.62
N CYS A 24 -13.45 42.26 16.68
CA CYS A 24 -14.26 41.12 16.25
C CYS A 24 -13.37 40.02 15.57
N SER A 25 -12.43 40.43 14.73
CA SER A 25 -11.48 39.48 14.09
C SER A 25 -10.58 38.80 15.13
N LEU A 26 -10.14 39.51 16.15
CA LEU A 26 -9.34 38.98 17.25
C LEU A 26 -10.15 38.00 18.12
N LEU A 27 -11.41 38.33 18.42
CA LEU A 27 -12.29 37.43 19.18
C LEU A 27 -12.63 36.15 18.41
N PHE A 28 -12.86 36.24 17.10
CA PHE A 28 -13.05 35.04 16.24
C PHE A 28 -11.80 34.19 16.19
N ALA A 29 -10.60 34.76 16.07
CA ALA A 29 -9.36 34.06 16.07
C ALA A 29 -9.09 33.33 17.41
N VAL A 30 -9.35 33.99 18.53
CA VAL A 30 -9.21 33.40 19.87
C VAL A 30 -10.23 32.27 20.08
N ALA A 31 -11.49 32.46 19.68
CA ALA A 31 -12.52 31.43 19.77
C ALA A 31 -12.18 30.21 18.93
N ALA A 32 -11.65 30.41 17.70
CA ALA A 32 -11.20 29.33 16.83
C ALA A 32 -10.01 28.53 17.44
N LEU A 33 -9.04 29.22 18.04
CA LEU A 33 -7.90 28.60 18.73
C LEU A 33 -8.34 27.79 19.95
N ILE A 34 -9.30 28.28 20.74
CA ILE A 34 -9.84 27.54 21.90
C ILE A 34 -10.61 26.30 21.43
N LEU A 35 -11.38 26.41 20.33
CA LEU A 35 -12.11 25.29 19.76
C LEU A 35 -11.15 24.22 19.23
N CYS A 36 -10.12 24.62 18.48
CA CYS A 36 -9.09 23.72 17.99
C CYS A 36 -8.30 23.03 19.13
N ALA A 37 -7.96 23.77 20.18
CA ALA A 37 -7.30 23.22 21.36
C ALA A 37 -8.22 22.24 22.13
N GLY A 38 -9.52 22.55 22.22
CA GLY A 38 -10.51 21.66 22.83
C GLY A 38 -10.70 20.36 22.05
N ILE A 39 -10.84 20.43 20.72
CA ILE A 39 -10.94 19.28 19.84
C ILE A 39 -9.64 18.46 19.89
N GLY A 40 -8.49 19.12 19.82
CA GLY A 40 -7.19 18.45 19.94
C GLY A 40 -7.03 17.71 21.28
N ALA A 41 -7.49 18.28 22.39
CA ALA A 41 -7.43 17.65 23.71
C ALA A 41 -8.38 16.44 23.80
N VAL A 42 -9.57 16.50 23.21
CA VAL A 42 -10.51 15.36 23.17
C VAL A 42 -9.95 14.24 22.31
N LEU A 43 -9.46 14.55 21.11
CA LEU A 43 -8.85 13.55 20.21
C LEU A 43 -7.58 12.95 20.83
N TRP A 44 -6.77 13.73 21.53
CA TRP A 44 -5.61 13.26 22.28
C TRP A 44 -6.01 12.33 23.43
N HIS A 45 -7.08 12.65 24.15
CA HIS A 45 -7.56 11.82 25.27
C HIS A 45 -8.17 10.50 24.75
N GLU A 46 -8.95 10.52 23.67
CA GLU A 46 -9.46 9.33 23.01
C GLU A 46 -8.32 8.48 22.43
N TRP A 47 -7.33 9.13 21.80
CA TRP A 47 -6.15 8.43 21.26
C TRP A 47 -5.27 7.79 22.36
N GLN A 48 -5.14 8.42 23.52
CA GLN A 48 -4.46 7.80 24.67
C GLN A 48 -5.26 6.66 25.30
N GLY A 49 -6.60 6.77 25.31
CA GLY A 49 -7.49 5.71 25.81
C GLY A 49 -7.59 4.48 24.88
N THR A 50 -7.22 4.63 23.60
CA THR A 50 -7.22 3.53 22.60
C THR A 50 -5.87 2.84 22.43
N ARG A 51 -4.82 3.30 23.12
CA ARG A 51 -3.54 2.56 23.10
C ARG A 51 -3.71 1.29 23.93
N PRO A 52 -3.43 0.11 23.33
CA PRO A 52 -3.39 -1.12 24.12
C PRO A 52 -2.37 -0.97 25.25
N THR A 53 -2.69 -1.44 26.41
CA THR A 53 -1.76 -1.52 27.54
C THR A 53 -0.59 -2.44 27.15
N ALA A 54 0.53 -2.31 27.83
CA ALA A 54 1.66 -3.22 27.60
C ALA A 54 1.29 -4.69 27.81
N ALA A 55 0.27 -4.98 28.67
CA ALA A 55 -0.27 -6.31 28.89
C ALA A 55 -1.12 -6.78 27.70
N GLU A 56 -2.03 -5.94 27.19
CA GLU A 56 -2.83 -6.24 25.99
C GLU A 56 -1.96 -6.37 24.74
N GLN A 57 -0.89 -5.58 24.64
CA GLN A 57 0.08 -5.72 23.56
C GLN A 57 0.88 -7.01 23.69
N ALA A 58 1.30 -7.40 24.90
CA ALA A 58 2.00 -8.65 25.16
C ALA A 58 1.10 -9.87 24.90
N GLU A 59 -0.18 -9.80 25.29
CA GLU A 59 -1.17 -10.83 24.99
C GLU A 59 -1.46 -10.96 23.50
N ALA A 60 -1.57 -9.83 22.78
CA ALA A 60 -1.69 -9.83 21.31
C ALA A 60 -0.42 -10.41 20.65
N ASP A 61 0.76 -10.07 21.16
CA ASP A 61 2.03 -10.61 20.68
C ASP A 61 2.18 -12.12 21.03
N GLU A 62 1.57 -12.61 22.11
CA GLU A 62 1.58 -14.02 22.50
C GLU A 62 0.58 -14.84 21.68
N ILE A 63 -0.63 -14.31 21.41
CA ILE A 63 -1.58 -14.88 20.47
C ILE A 63 -0.98 -14.95 19.06
N GLU A 64 -0.29 -13.90 18.64
CA GLU A 64 0.40 -13.83 17.36
C GLU A 64 1.57 -14.85 17.23
N ARG A 65 2.15 -15.31 18.35
CA ARG A 65 3.19 -16.35 18.40
C ARG A 65 2.63 -17.77 18.35
N ALA A 66 1.38 -17.96 18.76
CA ALA A 66 0.76 -19.28 18.94
C ALA A 66 0.08 -19.82 17.67
N ASP A 67 0.19 -19.15 16.53
CA ASP A 67 -0.64 -19.38 15.32
C ASP A 67 -0.02 -20.37 14.34
N GLY A 68 0.62 -21.37 14.60
CA GLY A 68 1.15 -22.34 13.59
C GLY A 68 2.16 -21.78 12.56
N SER A 69 2.43 -20.47 12.57
CA SER A 69 3.38 -19.81 11.67
C SER A 69 4.82 -20.31 11.89
N GLU A 70 5.15 -20.74 13.09
CA GLU A 70 6.46 -21.29 13.41
C GLU A 70 6.70 -22.65 12.72
N GLU A 71 5.66 -23.49 12.61
CA GLU A 71 5.74 -24.77 11.90
C GLU A 71 5.91 -24.56 10.39
N GLU A 72 5.17 -23.63 9.81
CA GLU A 72 5.31 -23.25 8.39
C GLU A 72 6.71 -22.69 8.09
N ILE A 73 7.19 -21.77 8.92
CA ILE A 73 8.53 -21.20 8.78
C ILE A 73 9.60 -22.28 8.92
N ALA A 74 9.46 -23.22 9.85
CA ALA A 74 10.39 -24.33 10.02
C ALA A 74 10.42 -25.25 8.80
N ALA A 75 9.25 -25.58 8.24
CA ALA A 75 9.15 -26.40 7.03
C ALA A 75 9.80 -25.72 5.82
N VAL A 76 9.54 -24.43 5.60
CA VAL A 76 10.15 -23.65 4.52
C VAL A 76 11.67 -23.55 4.71
N THR A 77 12.13 -23.36 5.94
CA THR A 77 13.57 -23.29 6.26
C THR A 77 14.27 -24.63 5.99
N GLU A 78 13.61 -25.76 6.28
CA GLU A 78 14.13 -27.09 5.93
C GLU A 78 14.24 -27.28 4.42
N GLU A 79 13.23 -26.87 3.65
CA GLU A 79 13.27 -26.88 2.20
C GLU A 79 14.37 -25.99 1.62
N ALA A 80 14.59 -24.80 2.23
CA ALA A 80 15.71 -23.92 1.89
C ALA A 80 17.07 -24.60 2.13
N ALA A 81 17.22 -25.32 3.24
CA ALA A 81 18.43 -26.09 3.53
C ALA A 81 18.68 -27.23 2.50
N ASN A 82 17.62 -27.71 1.86
CA ASN A 82 17.68 -28.67 0.75
C ASN A 82 17.91 -27.98 -0.62
N GLY A 83 18.22 -26.70 -0.65
CA GLY A 83 18.61 -25.94 -1.84
C GLY A 83 17.45 -25.34 -2.64
N LYS A 84 16.22 -25.33 -2.11
CA LYS A 84 15.11 -24.65 -2.75
C LYS A 84 15.17 -23.14 -2.54
N ILE A 85 14.64 -22.38 -3.50
CA ILE A 85 14.56 -20.92 -3.45
C ILE A 85 13.32 -20.51 -2.64
N VAL A 86 13.52 -19.79 -1.55
CA VAL A 86 12.42 -19.28 -0.73
C VAL A 86 11.89 -17.98 -1.32
N VAL A 87 10.61 -17.98 -1.67
CA VAL A 87 9.87 -16.81 -2.14
C VAL A 87 8.73 -16.50 -1.16
N ALA A 88 8.77 -15.34 -0.53
CA ALA A 88 7.68 -14.85 0.31
C ALA A 88 6.67 -14.09 -0.54
N ILE A 89 5.40 -14.47 -0.46
CA ILE A 89 4.28 -13.80 -1.10
C ILE A 89 3.44 -13.17 0.01
N ASP A 90 3.25 -11.87 -0.06
CA ASP A 90 2.55 -11.08 0.94
C ASP A 90 1.22 -10.56 0.37
N PRO A 91 0.08 -11.19 0.70
CA PRO A 91 -1.22 -10.64 0.35
C PRO A 91 -1.50 -9.41 1.20
N GLY A 92 -1.81 -8.28 0.58
CA GLY A 92 -2.16 -7.06 1.29
C GLY A 92 -3.39 -7.23 2.16
N HIS A 93 -3.37 -6.62 3.36
CA HIS A 93 -4.52 -6.58 4.28
C HIS A 93 -4.94 -7.94 4.85
N GLY A 94 -6.19 -8.04 5.32
CA GLY A 94 -6.82 -9.27 5.83
C GLY A 94 -6.83 -9.40 7.35
N GLY A 95 -7.81 -10.17 7.84
CA GLY A 95 -8.02 -10.44 9.24
C GLY A 95 -8.68 -9.31 10.03
N VAL A 96 -9.01 -9.58 11.29
CA VAL A 96 -9.61 -8.58 12.19
C VAL A 96 -8.51 -7.90 13.01
N ASN A 97 -8.34 -6.59 12.82
CA ASN A 97 -7.36 -5.81 13.57
C ASN A 97 -7.84 -5.67 15.04
N PRO A 98 -7.14 -6.29 16.01
CA PRO A 98 -7.57 -6.31 17.40
C PRO A 98 -7.52 -4.91 18.05
N SER A 99 -6.72 -3.98 17.53
CA SER A 99 -6.61 -2.63 18.09
C SER A 99 -7.84 -1.76 17.81
N VAL A 100 -8.60 -2.09 16.75
CA VAL A 100 -9.81 -1.33 16.35
C VAL A 100 -11.07 -2.20 16.30
N GLY A 101 -10.94 -3.52 16.49
CA GLY A 101 -12.05 -4.49 16.51
C GLY A 101 -12.79 -4.61 15.16
N SER A 102 -12.15 -4.17 14.06
CA SER A 102 -12.72 -4.24 12.71
C SER A 102 -11.79 -4.98 11.76
N GLU A 103 -12.40 -5.54 10.72
CA GLU A 103 -11.66 -6.22 9.67
C GLU A 103 -10.79 -5.23 8.86
N ASP A 104 -9.56 -5.63 8.55
CA ASP A 104 -8.67 -4.94 7.62
C ASP A 104 -8.99 -5.41 6.19
N ALA A 105 -10.04 -4.83 5.63
CA ALA A 105 -10.48 -5.14 4.27
C ALA A 105 -9.58 -4.51 3.19
N GLY A 106 -8.67 -3.61 3.56
CA GLY A 106 -8.00 -2.73 2.60
C GLY A 106 -8.97 -1.76 1.95
N SER A 107 -8.64 -1.33 0.76
CA SER A 107 -9.47 -0.45 -0.06
C SER A 107 -10.75 -1.17 -0.51
N LEU A 108 -11.84 -0.39 -0.63
CA LEU A 108 -13.13 -0.87 -1.13
C LEU A 108 -13.48 -0.14 -2.42
N GLY A 109 -13.82 -0.88 -3.47
CA GLY A 109 -14.22 -0.29 -4.75
C GLY A 109 -14.81 -1.32 -5.69
N SER A 110 -15.62 -0.89 -6.65
CA SER A 110 -16.23 -1.77 -7.66
C SER A 110 -16.96 -3.00 -7.09
N GLY A 111 -17.45 -2.93 -5.84
CA GLY A 111 -18.06 -4.05 -5.14
C GLY A 111 -17.09 -5.10 -4.61
N LEU A 112 -15.79 -4.81 -4.60
CA LEU A 112 -14.70 -5.68 -4.17
C LEU A 112 -14.05 -5.16 -2.90
N ARG A 113 -13.33 -6.05 -2.21
CA ARG A 113 -12.45 -5.78 -1.10
C ARG A 113 -11.01 -6.12 -1.51
N GLU A 114 -10.09 -5.21 -1.28
CA GLU A 114 -8.68 -5.42 -1.64
C GLU A 114 -8.12 -6.71 -1.03
N ALA A 115 -8.36 -6.95 0.25
CA ALA A 115 -7.89 -8.17 0.95
C ALA A 115 -8.31 -9.47 0.25
N ASP A 116 -9.51 -9.54 -0.32
CA ASP A 116 -10.00 -10.75 -1.00
C ASP A 116 -9.28 -10.98 -2.34
N VAL A 117 -9.04 -9.90 -3.09
CA VAL A 117 -8.36 -9.97 -4.39
C VAL A 117 -6.88 -10.31 -4.21
N THR A 118 -6.21 -9.62 -3.29
CA THR A 118 -4.77 -9.82 -3.03
C THR A 118 -4.48 -11.21 -2.50
N LEU A 119 -5.30 -11.73 -1.56
CA LEU A 119 -5.18 -13.09 -1.06
C LEU A 119 -5.37 -14.12 -2.17
N LYS A 120 -6.33 -13.90 -3.06
CA LYS A 120 -6.58 -14.79 -4.19
C LYS A 120 -5.38 -14.85 -5.13
N THR A 121 -4.88 -13.71 -5.58
CA THR A 121 -3.72 -13.65 -6.46
C THR A 121 -2.48 -14.24 -5.79
N ALA A 122 -2.22 -13.90 -4.52
CA ALA A 122 -1.11 -14.44 -3.75
C ALA A 122 -1.16 -15.96 -3.61
N THR A 123 -2.34 -16.52 -3.33
CA THR A 123 -2.54 -17.97 -3.24
C THR A 123 -2.25 -18.68 -4.58
N LEU A 124 -2.70 -18.08 -5.68
CA LEU A 124 -2.42 -18.61 -7.02
C LEU A 124 -0.92 -18.56 -7.38
N VAL A 125 -0.20 -17.50 -6.97
CA VAL A 125 1.27 -17.43 -7.10
C VAL A 125 1.94 -18.52 -6.27
N TYR A 126 1.53 -18.65 -5.00
CA TYR A 126 2.01 -19.70 -4.11
C TYR A 126 1.84 -21.09 -4.72
N ASP A 127 0.66 -21.40 -5.23
CA ASP A 127 0.35 -22.69 -5.83
C ASP A 127 1.21 -23.02 -7.07
N LYS A 128 1.51 -22.01 -7.89
CA LYS A 128 2.39 -22.19 -9.06
C LYS A 128 3.82 -22.49 -8.62
N LEU A 129 4.35 -21.76 -7.65
CA LEU A 129 5.68 -21.98 -7.10
C LEU A 129 5.79 -23.30 -6.34
N ALA A 130 4.77 -23.70 -5.57
CA ALA A 130 4.74 -24.95 -4.82
C ALA A 130 4.75 -26.19 -5.74
N ARG A 131 4.15 -26.07 -6.93
CA ARG A 131 4.20 -27.15 -7.95
C ARG A 131 5.54 -27.22 -8.66
N ASP A 132 6.35 -26.18 -8.59
CA ASP A 132 7.70 -26.14 -9.13
C ASP A 132 8.70 -26.56 -8.04
N GLY A 133 9.27 -27.73 -8.16
CA GLY A 133 10.16 -28.32 -7.15
C GLY A 133 11.42 -27.53 -6.82
N ARG A 134 11.71 -26.44 -7.55
CA ARG A 134 12.84 -25.53 -7.33
C ARG A 134 12.58 -24.51 -6.22
N PHE A 135 11.31 -24.31 -5.83
CA PHE A 135 10.91 -23.27 -4.88
C PHE A 135 10.37 -23.85 -3.56
N ALA A 136 10.49 -23.05 -2.51
CA ALA A 136 9.81 -23.18 -1.22
C ALA A 136 9.03 -21.89 -0.97
N PRO A 137 7.82 -21.74 -1.54
CA PRO A 137 7.02 -20.54 -1.34
C PRO A 137 6.43 -20.50 0.05
N MET A 138 6.19 -19.28 0.57
CA MET A 138 5.40 -19.05 1.78
C MET A 138 4.45 -17.87 1.60
N LEU A 139 3.29 -17.93 2.24
CA LEU A 139 2.44 -16.76 2.44
C LEU A 139 2.82 -16.06 3.75
N THR A 140 3.02 -14.74 3.72
CA THR A 140 3.30 -13.98 4.95
C THR A 140 2.08 -13.85 5.84
N ALA A 141 0.87 -13.96 5.27
CA ALA A 141 -0.43 -13.99 5.93
C ALA A 141 -1.39 -14.90 5.16
N ASN A 142 -2.34 -15.50 5.87
CA ASN A 142 -3.33 -16.42 5.30
C ASN A 142 -4.72 -15.79 5.10
N GLY A 143 -4.86 -14.49 5.39
CA GLY A 143 -6.12 -13.74 5.26
C GLY A 143 -7.11 -13.93 6.40
N THR A 144 -6.91 -14.88 7.32
CA THR A 144 -7.83 -15.12 8.44
C THR A 144 -7.47 -14.34 9.71
N GLU A 145 -6.19 -14.03 9.88
CA GLU A 145 -5.65 -13.27 10.99
C GLU A 145 -5.07 -11.94 10.52
N TYR A 146 -5.14 -10.94 11.39
CA TYR A 146 -4.51 -9.65 11.15
C TYR A 146 -3.04 -9.72 11.52
N LEU A 147 -2.17 -9.45 10.56
CA LEU A 147 -0.73 -9.33 10.78
C LEU A 147 -0.24 -7.95 10.37
N LYS A 148 0.39 -7.24 11.33
CA LYS A 148 1.06 -5.97 11.04
C LYS A 148 2.12 -6.14 9.96
N PRO A 149 2.36 -5.16 9.08
CA PRO A 149 3.39 -5.25 8.03
C PRO A 149 4.78 -5.62 8.56
N SER A 150 5.12 -5.21 9.79
CA SER A 150 6.38 -5.59 10.46
C SER A 150 6.47 -7.08 10.78
N ARG A 151 5.36 -7.73 11.13
CA ARG A 151 5.31 -9.19 11.39
C ARG A 151 5.39 -9.98 10.10
N ARG A 152 4.69 -9.55 9.04
CA ARG A 152 4.79 -10.12 7.70
C ARG A 152 6.24 -10.11 7.20
N ALA A 153 6.93 -8.97 7.35
CA ALA A 153 8.37 -8.85 7.06
C ALA A 153 9.23 -9.78 7.92
N ALA A 154 8.93 -9.90 9.22
CA ALA A 154 9.66 -10.77 10.14
C ALA A 154 9.50 -12.26 9.78
N ARG A 155 8.30 -12.71 9.37
CA ARG A 155 8.06 -14.08 8.88
C ARG A 155 8.88 -14.37 7.64
N ALA A 156 8.85 -13.49 6.63
CA ALA A 156 9.67 -13.64 5.42
C ALA A 156 11.17 -13.73 5.73
N LYS A 157 11.65 -12.88 6.63
CA LYS A 157 13.05 -12.87 7.07
C LYS A 157 13.43 -14.15 7.83
N ALA A 158 12.58 -14.62 8.74
CA ALA A 158 12.79 -15.83 9.51
C ALA A 158 12.85 -17.09 8.64
N ALA A 159 12.04 -17.16 7.59
CA ALA A 159 12.04 -18.22 6.59
C ALA A 159 13.25 -18.17 5.64
N GLY A 160 14.08 -17.13 5.71
CA GLY A 160 15.23 -16.96 4.80
C GLY A 160 14.82 -16.60 3.37
N ALA A 161 13.74 -15.82 3.20
CA ALA A 161 13.25 -15.42 1.88
C ALA A 161 14.36 -14.75 1.05
N GLN A 162 14.45 -15.15 -0.21
CA GLN A 162 15.38 -14.61 -1.21
C GLN A 162 14.70 -13.57 -2.11
N LEU A 163 13.36 -13.51 -2.06
CA LEU A 163 12.54 -12.52 -2.72
C LEU A 163 11.23 -12.37 -1.95
N LEU A 164 10.74 -11.13 -1.82
CA LEU A 164 9.40 -10.84 -1.30
C LEU A 164 8.57 -10.09 -2.35
N LEU A 165 7.37 -10.60 -2.61
CA LEU A 165 6.35 -9.99 -3.47
C LEU A 165 5.13 -9.64 -2.61
N SER A 166 4.90 -8.34 -2.36
CA SER A 166 3.69 -7.83 -1.68
C SER A 166 2.69 -7.35 -2.73
N ILE A 167 1.45 -7.83 -2.65
CA ILE A 167 0.41 -7.60 -3.66
C ILE A 167 -0.68 -6.74 -3.04
N HIS A 168 -1.00 -5.61 -3.68
CA HIS A 168 -1.98 -4.62 -3.27
C HIS A 168 -2.81 -4.11 -4.44
N LEU A 169 -3.89 -3.37 -4.14
CA LEU A 169 -4.69 -2.59 -5.07
C LEU A 169 -4.77 -1.15 -4.61
N ASN A 170 -4.44 -0.23 -5.48
CA ASN A 170 -4.50 1.20 -5.21
C ASN A 170 -5.95 1.70 -5.09
N TYR A 171 -6.12 2.87 -4.51
CA TYR A 171 -7.40 3.54 -4.37
C TYR A 171 -7.28 5.02 -4.75
N ASP A 172 -8.28 5.52 -5.47
CA ASP A 172 -8.53 6.94 -5.61
C ASP A 172 -10.05 7.19 -5.55
N ALA A 173 -10.46 8.35 -5.01
CA ALA A 173 -11.87 8.75 -4.99
C ALA A 173 -12.40 9.07 -6.40
N ASP A 174 -11.52 9.48 -7.32
CA ASP A 174 -11.83 9.63 -8.74
C ASP A 174 -11.63 8.27 -9.45
N SER A 175 -12.72 7.65 -9.85
CA SER A 175 -12.71 6.37 -10.59
C SER A 175 -12.10 6.46 -11.99
N GLY A 176 -11.81 7.66 -12.48
CA GLY A 176 -11.03 7.88 -13.71
C GLY A 176 -9.52 7.68 -13.52
N VAL A 177 -9.03 7.65 -12.27
CA VAL A 177 -7.62 7.36 -12.00
C VAL A 177 -7.36 5.87 -12.16
N SER A 178 -6.31 5.51 -12.89
CA SER A 178 -5.98 4.13 -13.26
C SER A 178 -4.49 3.87 -13.26
N GLY A 179 -4.12 2.61 -13.39
CA GLY A 179 -2.79 2.16 -13.74
C GLY A 179 -2.04 1.41 -12.67
N PHE A 180 -1.07 0.66 -13.13
CA PHE A 180 -0.17 -0.19 -12.37
C PHE A 180 1.05 0.57 -11.86
N GLU A 181 1.48 0.29 -10.63
CA GLU A 181 2.79 0.73 -10.13
C GLU A 181 3.45 -0.36 -9.26
N CYS A 182 4.77 -0.50 -9.40
CA CYS A 182 5.60 -1.39 -8.62
C CYS A 182 6.61 -0.59 -7.81
N CYS A 183 6.64 -0.81 -6.51
CA CYS A 183 7.41 -0.05 -5.52
C CYS A 183 8.52 -0.93 -4.93
N PRO A 184 9.75 -0.88 -5.48
CA PRO A 184 10.88 -1.64 -4.96
C PRO A 184 11.45 -1.02 -3.69
N ALA A 185 12.30 -1.78 -3.00
CA ALA A 185 13.16 -1.25 -1.94
C ALA A 185 13.88 0.02 -2.42
N THR A 186 13.89 1.05 -1.57
CA THR A 186 14.40 2.39 -1.90
C THR A 186 15.94 2.47 -1.88
N PRO A 187 16.58 3.46 -2.50
CA PRO A 187 18.03 3.55 -2.69
C PRO A 187 18.90 3.45 -1.42
N GLN A 188 18.37 3.76 -0.22
CA GLN A 188 19.08 3.57 1.04
C GLN A 188 19.20 2.11 1.50
N LEU A 189 18.44 1.19 0.90
CA LEU A 189 18.45 -0.22 1.27
C LEU A 189 19.44 -1.00 0.39
N SER A 190 20.24 -1.86 1.00
CA SER A 190 21.21 -2.70 0.28
C SER A 190 20.59 -3.63 -0.78
N THR A 191 19.30 -3.90 -0.66
CA THR A 191 18.50 -4.74 -1.58
C THR A 191 17.91 -3.95 -2.75
N ASN A 192 18.16 -2.62 -2.85
CA ASN A 192 17.55 -1.76 -3.87
C ASN A 192 17.78 -2.25 -5.29
N ALA A 193 19.03 -2.54 -5.66
CA ALA A 193 19.37 -2.89 -7.04
C ALA A 193 18.62 -4.16 -7.53
N ASP A 194 18.57 -5.18 -6.69
CA ASP A 194 17.88 -6.43 -6.99
C ASP A 194 16.36 -6.28 -6.95
N SER A 195 15.84 -5.48 -6.01
CA SER A 195 14.42 -5.13 -5.94
C SER A 195 13.97 -4.35 -7.19
N LEU A 196 14.78 -3.38 -7.64
CA LEU A 196 14.53 -2.60 -8.85
C LEU A 196 14.56 -3.47 -10.11
N ARG A 197 15.48 -4.45 -10.17
CA ARG A 197 15.54 -5.42 -11.27
C ARG A 197 14.26 -6.25 -11.35
N PHE A 198 13.78 -6.76 -10.22
CA PHE A 198 12.52 -7.52 -10.18
C PHE A 198 11.31 -6.64 -10.50
N ALA A 199 11.24 -5.42 -9.94
CA ALA A 199 10.16 -4.46 -10.21
C ALA A 199 10.00 -4.16 -11.71
N ARG A 200 11.11 -3.99 -12.43
CA ARG A 200 11.10 -3.75 -13.89
C ARG A 200 10.58 -4.94 -14.68
N LEU A 201 10.91 -6.18 -14.28
CA LEU A 201 10.36 -7.38 -14.90
C LEU A 201 8.85 -7.45 -14.73
N VAL A 202 8.36 -7.19 -13.51
CA VAL A 202 6.93 -7.22 -13.18
C VAL A 202 6.20 -6.11 -13.94
N ALA A 203 6.69 -4.86 -13.89
CA ALA A 203 6.04 -3.73 -14.56
C ALA A 203 5.97 -3.95 -16.08
N ALA A 204 7.05 -4.40 -16.72
CA ALA A 204 7.04 -4.70 -18.14
C ALA A 204 6.02 -5.80 -18.51
N LYS A 205 5.87 -6.81 -17.63
CA LYS A 205 4.91 -7.91 -17.85
C LYS A 205 3.47 -7.43 -17.76
N PHE A 206 3.14 -6.63 -16.73
CA PHE A 206 1.79 -6.07 -16.57
C PHE A 206 1.45 -5.05 -17.66
N GLY A 207 2.42 -4.24 -18.10
CA GLY A 207 2.25 -3.38 -19.27
C GLY A 207 1.94 -4.17 -20.54
N ALA A 208 2.59 -5.33 -20.75
CA ALA A 208 2.30 -6.23 -21.87
C ALA A 208 0.93 -6.90 -21.76
N MET A 209 0.34 -7.00 -20.56
CA MET A 209 -1.02 -7.46 -20.32
C MET A 209 -2.08 -6.37 -20.57
N GLY A 210 -1.67 -5.14 -20.84
CA GLY A 210 -2.56 -4.02 -21.16
C GLY A 210 -2.77 -3.02 -20.02
N MET A 211 -2.06 -3.18 -18.88
CA MET A 211 -2.11 -2.20 -17.80
C MET A 211 -1.42 -0.90 -18.20
N GLU A 212 -2.03 0.25 -17.88
CA GLU A 212 -1.38 1.54 -17.94
C GLU A 212 -0.28 1.60 -16.88
N LEU A 213 0.94 1.97 -17.27
CA LEU A 213 2.08 2.04 -16.35
C LEU A 213 2.24 3.45 -15.78
N ARG A 214 2.21 3.59 -14.46
CA ARG A 214 2.38 4.87 -13.76
C ARG A 214 3.85 5.23 -13.61
N GLY A 215 4.17 6.53 -13.70
CA GLY A 215 5.55 7.01 -13.59
C GLY A 215 6.47 6.51 -14.70
N ILE A 216 7.74 6.34 -14.40
CA ILE A 216 8.73 5.82 -15.36
C ILE A 216 8.62 4.30 -15.43
N ASP A 217 8.04 3.80 -16.53
CA ASP A 217 7.91 2.38 -16.83
C ASP A 217 7.24 1.56 -15.69
N GLY A 218 6.29 2.16 -14.99
CA GLY A 218 5.54 1.49 -13.92
C GLY A 218 6.30 1.28 -12.62
N VAL A 219 7.46 1.92 -12.43
CA VAL A 219 8.28 1.71 -11.23
C VAL A 219 8.54 3.03 -10.51
N ARG A 220 8.21 3.09 -9.21
CA ARG A 220 8.32 4.27 -8.36
C ARG A 220 8.86 3.92 -7.00
N TYR A 221 9.59 4.86 -6.39
CA TYR A 221 9.95 4.80 -4.97
C TYR A 221 8.91 5.54 -4.14
N ILE A 222 8.41 4.90 -3.10
CA ILE A 222 7.49 5.48 -2.13
C ILE A 222 8.25 5.73 -0.84
N TYR A 223 8.04 6.93 -0.28
CA TYR A 223 8.59 7.35 1.00
C TYR A 223 7.49 7.93 1.89
N PHE A 224 7.74 7.94 3.18
CA PHE A 224 6.87 8.55 4.19
C PHE A 224 7.70 9.56 4.98
N ASP A 225 7.22 10.81 5.10
CA ASP A 225 7.87 11.84 5.90
C ASP A 225 7.63 11.66 7.41
N ASP A 226 8.21 12.53 8.24
CA ASP A 226 8.06 12.50 9.71
C ASP A 226 6.60 12.65 10.20
N ASN A 227 5.68 13.08 9.34
CA ASN A 227 4.25 13.19 9.62
C ASN A 227 3.44 12.06 8.99
N ASP A 228 4.12 11.00 8.52
CA ASP A 228 3.52 9.85 7.83
C ASP A 228 2.81 10.21 6.51
N ASN A 229 3.20 11.34 5.89
CA ASN A 229 2.70 11.69 4.56
C ASN A 229 3.49 10.95 3.48
N ARG A 230 2.76 10.25 2.62
CA ARG A 230 3.32 9.56 1.46
C ARG A 230 3.79 10.56 0.41
N TYR A 231 5.00 10.36 -0.11
CA TYR A 231 5.49 11.06 -1.31
C TYR A 231 6.25 10.12 -2.25
N ILE A 232 6.34 10.52 -3.50
CA ILE A 232 6.81 9.67 -4.60
C ILE A 232 8.11 10.21 -5.19
N ARG A 233 9.03 9.29 -5.52
CA ARG A 233 10.18 9.54 -6.37
C ARG A 233 10.16 8.57 -7.55
N GLU A 234 10.55 9.05 -8.71
CA GLU A 234 10.66 8.19 -9.89
C GLU A 234 11.85 7.22 -9.78
N SER A 235 11.75 6.07 -10.44
CA SER A 235 12.74 4.98 -10.32
C SER A 235 14.14 5.32 -10.84
N ASN A 236 14.31 6.45 -11.54
CA ASN A 236 15.61 6.98 -11.97
C ASN A 236 16.24 7.95 -10.96
N ASP A 237 15.53 8.33 -9.90
CA ASP A 237 16.09 9.13 -8.80
C ASP A 237 16.87 8.21 -7.85
N THR A 238 18.20 8.29 -7.92
CA THR A 238 19.10 7.47 -7.08
C THR A 238 19.50 8.16 -5.79
N THR A 239 18.85 9.26 -5.42
CA THR A 239 19.11 9.98 -4.18
C THR A 239 18.83 9.09 -2.98
N VAL A 240 19.83 8.93 -2.12
CA VAL A 240 19.69 8.21 -0.85
C VAL A 240 19.05 9.14 0.16
N LEU A 241 17.83 8.79 0.60
CA LEU A 241 17.07 9.50 1.62
C LEU A 241 17.03 8.67 2.90
N SER A 242 16.82 9.34 4.06
CA SER A 242 16.65 8.66 5.34
C SER A 242 15.21 8.22 5.61
N ASP A 243 14.26 8.77 4.87
CA ASP A 243 12.83 8.56 5.09
C ASP A 243 12.44 7.10 4.84
N PRO A 244 11.55 6.53 5.66
CA PRO A 244 11.13 5.14 5.52
C PRO A 244 10.30 4.91 4.25
N THR A 245 10.27 3.66 3.81
CA THR A 245 9.35 3.15 2.79
C THR A 245 8.35 2.17 3.41
N PHE A 246 7.58 1.46 2.62
CA PHE A 246 6.68 0.40 3.09
C PHE A 246 7.39 -0.57 4.04
N THR A 247 6.84 -0.73 5.23
CA THR A 247 7.46 -1.51 6.31
C THR A 247 7.78 -2.95 5.90
N VAL A 248 6.91 -3.58 5.10
CA VAL A 248 7.12 -4.96 4.63
C VAL A 248 8.34 -5.04 3.72
N VAL A 249 8.50 -4.09 2.81
CA VAL A 249 9.64 -3.99 1.89
C VAL A 249 10.93 -3.62 2.64
N GLN A 250 10.84 -2.69 3.59
CA GLN A 250 12.00 -2.19 4.31
C GLN A 250 12.62 -3.20 5.28
N LYS A 251 11.78 -4.07 5.90
CA LYS A 251 12.19 -4.91 7.04
C LYS A 251 12.36 -6.39 6.72
N CYS A 252 11.96 -6.86 5.53
CA CYS A 252 12.05 -8.29 5.17
C CYS A 252 13.49 -8.81 5.03
N GLY A 253 14.46 -7.93 4.78
CA GLY A 253 15.89 -8.30 4.71
C GLY A 253 16.33 -8.98 3.41
N CYS A 254 15.44 -9.07 2.42
CA CYS A 254 15.71 -9.60 1.08
C CYS A 254 15.26 -8.59 0.01
N PRO A 255 15.60 -8.79 -1.27
CA PRO A 255 14.97 -8.05 -2.37
C PRO A 255 13.45 -8.12 -2.30
N ALA A 256 12.79 -6.98 -2.41
CA ALA A 256 11.36 -6.88 -2.18
C ALA A 256 10.69 -5.82 -3.05
N VAL A 257 9.46 -6.08 -3.45
CA VAL A 257 8.59 -5.13 -4.11
C VAL A 257 7.20 -5.13 -3.46
N LEU A 258 6.55 -3.97 -3.44
CA LEU A 258 5.12 -3.85 -3.22
C LEU A 258 4.50 -3.43 -4.56
N VAL A 259 3.51 -4.17 -5.01
CA VAL A 259 2.82 -3.93 -6.28
C VAL A 259 1.42 -3.41 -5.97
N GLU A 260 1.06 -2.32 -6.64
CA GLU A 260 -0.30 -1.83 -6.78
C GLU A 260 -0.78 -2.27 -8.16
N GLU A 261 -1.51 -3.39 -8.24
CA GLU A 261 -1.87 -4.04 -9.51
C GLU A 261 -2.77 -3.14 -10.39
N GLY A 262 -3.48 -2.19 -9.78
CA GLY A 262 -4.39 -1.23 -10.40
C GLY A 262 -5.25 -0.57 -9.33
N PHE A 263 -6.17 0.29 -9.75
CA PHE A 263 -7.09 0.98 -8.84
C PHE A 263 -8.37 0.17 -8.67
N ILE A 264 -8.69 -0.24 -7.45
CA ILE A 264 -9.91 -0.99 -7.13
C ILE A 264 -11.20 -0.21 -7.45
N THR A 265 -11.09 1.12 -7.57
CA THR A 265 -12.16 2.04 -7.95
C THR A 265 -12.32 2.21 -9.46
N ASN A 266 -11.33 1.79 -10.26
CA ASN A 266 -11.37 1.89 -11.72
C ASN A 266 -11.84 0.58 -12.33
N ALA A 267 -12.91 0.65 -13.17
CA ALA A 267 -13.53 -0.55 -13.73
C ALA A 267 -12.65 -1.28 -14.76
N ASP A 268 -11.83 -0.55 -15.50
CA ASP A 268 -10.94 -1.13 -16.50
C ASP A 268 -9.75 -1.84 -15.82
N ASP A 269 -9.18 -1.25 -14.76
CA ASP A 269 -8.14 -1.90 -13.95
C ASP A 269 -8.68 -3.18 -13.31
N VAL A 270 -9.86 -3.12 -12.66
CA VAL A 270 -10.52 -4.28 -12.04
C VAL A 270 -10.75 -5.41 -13.04
N ALA A 271 -11.14 -5.09 -14.29
CA ALA A 271 -11.33 -6.10 -15.32
C ALA A 271 -10.02 -6.85 -15.67
N LEU A 272 -8.87 -6.18 -15.53
CA LEU A 272 -7.55 -6.71 -15.86
C LEU A 272 -6.85 -7.45 -14.69
N VAL A 273 -7.22 -7.17 -13.42
CA VAL A 273 -6.49 -7.73 -12.26
C VAL A 273 -7.36 -8.38 -11.18
N ALA A 274 -8.67 -8.14 -11.13
CA ALA A 274 -9.50 -8.55 -10.00
C ALA A 274 -10.60 -9.58 -10.31
N THR A 275 -10.80 -9.96 -11.56
CA THR A 275 -11.66 -11.11 -11.92
C THR A 275 -10.92 -12.42 -11.69
N ASP A 276 -11.63 -13.55 -11.60
CA ASP A 276 -11.01 -14.86 -11.42
C ASP A 276 -9.97 -15.17 -12.49
N ALA A 277 -10.28 -14.90 -13.73
CA ALA A 277 -9.37 -15.12 -14.86
C ALA A 277 -8.19 -14.13 -14.84
N ALA A 278 -8.43 -12.91 -14.38
CA ALA A 278 -7.41 -11.87 -14.29
C ALA A 278 -6.42 -12.17 -13.15
N CYS A 279 -6.89 -12.60 -11.95
CA CYS A 279 -6.02 -13.06 -10.88
C CYS A 279 -5.13 -14.25 -11.32
N GLU A 280 -5.69 -15.19 -12.08
CA GLU A 280 -4.90 -16.31 -12.64
C GLU A 280 -3.84 -15.84 -13.66
N ALA A 281 -4.19 -14.87 -14.52
CA ALA A 281 -3.25 -14.27 -15.45
C ALA A 281 -2.14 -13.47 -14.73
N ALA A 282 -2.50 -12.69 -13.71
CA ALA A 282 -1.55 -11.96 -12.88
C ALA A 282 -0.60 -12.94 -12.14
N ALA A 283 -1.14 -13.99 -11.54
CA ALA A 283 -0.33 -15.01 -10.89
C ALA A 283 0.63 -15.73 -11.86
N GLN A 284 0.20 -15.98 -13.08
CA GLN A 284 1.07 -16.52 -14.12
C GLN A 284 2.19 -15.55 -14.49
N ALA A 285 1.85 -14.26 -14.60
CA ALA A 285 2.81 -13.21 -14.89
C ALA A 285 3.88 -13.10 -13.79
N TYR A 286 3.48 -13.12 -12.51
CA TYR A 286 4.42 -13.12 -11.39
C TYR A 286 5.33 -14.35 -11.38
N TYR A 287 4.77 -15.54 -11.59
CA TYR A 287 5.55 -16.76 -11.67
C TYR A 287 6.63 -16.68 -12.76
N GLU A 288 6.29 -16.23 -13.97
CA GLU A 288 7.24 -16.06 -15.07
C GLU A 288 8.30 -15.00 -14.76
N CYS A 289 7.93 -13.90 -14.10
CA CYS A 289 8.88 -12.88 -13.63
C CYS A 289 9.84 -13.43 -12.58
N ILE A 290 9.35 -14.27 -11.66
CA ILE A 290 10.19 -14.95 -10.65
C ILE A 290 11.17 -15.91 -11.32
N LEU A 291 10.72 -16.71 -12.29
CA LEU A 291 11.62 -17.58 -13.06
C LEU A 291 12.74 -16.79 -13.76
N THR A 292 12.35 -15.69 -14.42
CA THR A 292 13.32 -14.82 -15.11
C THR A 292 14.28 -14.16 -14.12
N TYR A 293 13.78 -13.73 -12.96
CA TYR A 293 14.58 -13.10 -11.91
C TYR A 293 15.67 -14.02 -11.36
N PHE A 294 15.40 -15.31 -11.23
CA PHE A 294 16.35 -16.32 -10.76
C PHE A 294 17.09 -17.05 -11.88
N ASP A 295 17.02 -16.57 -13.13
CA ASP A 295 17.65 -17.16 -14.31
C ASP A 295 17.26 -18.65 -14.54
N LEU A 296 15.97 -18.96 -14.35
CA LEU A 296 15.41 -20.32 -14.43
C LEU A 296 14.51 -20.55 -15.67
N THR A 297 14.47 -19.60 -16.61
CA THR A 297 13.70 -19.68 -17.87
C THR A 297 14.44 -20.49 -18.94
#